data_dbbce01448a6d4f587028aeff672faf5
#
_entry.id   dbbce01448a6d4f587028aeff672faf5
#
_cell.length_a   1.000
_cell.length_b   1.000
_cell.length_c   1.000
_cell.angle_alpha   90.00
_cell.angle_beta   90.00
_cell.angle_gamma   90.00
#
_symmetry.space_group_name_H-M   'P 1'
#
loop_
_entity.id
_entity.type
_entity.pdbx_description
1 polymer ?
#
loop_
_entity_poly.entity_id
_entity_poly.type
_entity_poly.pdbx_seq_one_letter_code
_entity_poly.pdbx_strand_id
1 'polypeptide(L)'
;MNIRDTRRGIFDFLKTLVVAFVLAQFVMISVAQAFQVEQYSMEPNLLPHDRVLVNKFIYRFRTPRPGEIVVLKPPTDPARNYIKRVVAVAGQRVQIRASHVYINGRTLPEGYLSVDTAGEYGPVVVPAHEVFVLGDNRGNSEDSRAFGSVPDRNLVGEAILIYWPPQRVRILR
;
A
#
# COMPACT_ATOMS: atom_id res chain seq x y z
N MET A 1 -0.12 -57.37 3.28
CA MET A 1 0.00 -55.92 2.97
C MET A 1 1.11 -55.82 1.90
N ASN A 2 0.75 -55.44 0.67
CA ASN A 2 1.66 -55.59 -0.47
C ASN A 2 2.63 -54.36 -0.54
N ILE A 3 3.92 -54.61 -0.44
CA ILE A 3 4.97 -53.55 -0.42
C ILE A 3 4.86 -52.61 -1.62
N ARG A 4 4.35 -53.09 -2.77
CA ARG A 4 4.12 -52.32 -4.01
C ARG A 4 2.99 -51.26 -3.80
N ASP A 5 1.92 -51.60 -3.09
CA ASP A 5 0.79 -50.70 -2.83
C ASP A 5 1.16 -49.61 -1.87
N THR A 6 1.96 -49.93 -0.85
CA THR A 6 2.48 -48.95 0.11
C THR A 6 3.43 -47.95 -0.56
N ARG A 7 4.31 -48.40 -1.44
CA ARG A 7 5.23 -47.54 -2.19
C ARG A 7 4.48 -46.60 -3.14
N ARG A 8 3.44 -47.09 -3.80
CA ARG A 8 2.58 -46.29 -4.69
C ARG A 8 1.82 -45.19 -3.89
N GLY A 9 1.26 -45.55 -2.75
CA GLY A 9 0.58 -44.61 -1.86
C GLY A 9 1.51 -43.51 -1.33
N ILE A 10 2.74 -43.86 -0.95
CA ILE A 10 3.75 -42.87 -0.51
C ILE A 10 4.13 -41.95 -1.67
N PHE A 11 4.31 -42.45 -2.85
CA PHE A 11 4.66 -41.65 -4.02
C PHE A 11 3.54 -40.68 -4.40
N ASP A 12 2.29 -41.15 -4.41
CA ASP A 12 1.11 -40.29 -4.69
C ASP A 12 0.92 -39.19 -3.61
N PHE A 13 1.16 -39.53 -2.34
CA PHE A 13 1.15 -38.56 -1.25
C PHE A 13 2.22 -37.48 -1.44
N LEU A 14 3.47 -37.87 -1.71
CA LEU A 14 4.58 -36.95 -1.96
C LEU A 14 4.32 -36.06 -3.16
N LYS A 15 3.79 -36.62 -4.24
CA LYS A 15 3.41 -35.87 -5.45
C LYS A 15 2.35 -34.79 -5.11
N THR A 16 1.33 -35.17 -4.35
CA THR A 16 0.27 -34.24 -3.94
C THR A 16 0.84 -33.12 -3.05
N LEU A 17 1.75 -33.45 -2.15
CA LEU A 17 2.43 -32.47 -1.28
C LEU A 17 3.25 -31.48 -2.10
N VAL A 18 4.01 -31.97 -3.08
CA VAL A 18 4.81 -31.12 -3.98
C VAL A 18 3.92 -30.20 -4.81
N VAL A 19 2.84 -30.73 -5.39
CA VAL A 19 1.89 -29.93 -6.19
C VAL A 19 1.23 -28.86 -5.31
N ALA A 20 0.77 -29.22 -4.11
CA ALA A 20 0.17 -28.27 -3.18
C ALA A 20 1.16 -27.17 -2.76
N PHE A 21 2.42 -27.53 -2.49
CA PHE A 21 3.48 -26.59 -2.17
C PHE A 21 3.77 -25.61 -3.33
N VAL A 22 3.90 -26.13 -4.55
CA VAL A 22 4.15 -25.32 -5.75
C VAL A 22 2.98 -24.36 -6.01
N LEU A 23 1.73 -24.83 -5.88
CA LEU A 23 0.54 -23.98 -6.01
C LEU A 23 0.49 -22.92 -4.92
N ALA A 24 0.79 -23.27 -3.68
CA ALA A 24 0.84 -22.30 -2.59
C ALA A 24 1.91 -21.23 -2.83
N GLN A 25 3.12 -21.60 -3.28
CA GLN A 25 4.18 -20.67 -3.64
C GLN A 25 3.76 -19.75 -4.80
N PHE A 26 3.14 -20.31 -5.83
CA PHE A 26 2.65 -19.55 -6.97
C PHE A 26 1.61 -18.49 -6.54
N VAL A 27 0.65 -18.88 -5.70
CA VAL A 27 -0.35 -17.96 -5.16
C VAL A 27 0.33 -16.87 -4.32
N MET A 28 1.25 -17.22 -3.41
CA MET A 28 1.96 -16.26 -2.57
C MET A 28 2.75 -15.24 -3.40
N ILE A 29 3.52 -15.69 -4.40
CA ILE A 29 4.32 -14.80 -5.27
C ILE A 29 3.42 -13.91 -6.14
N SER A 30 2.27 -14.42 -6.58
CA SER A 30 1.34 -13.67 -7.41
C SER A 30 0.54 -12.62 -6.63
N VAL A 31 0.22 -12.89 -5.35
CA VAL A 31 -0.69 -12.05 -4.53
C VAL A 31 0.06 -11.01 -3.72
N ALA A 32 1.25 -11.34 -3.21
CA ALA A 32 1.99 -10.49 -2.31
C ALA A 32 3.40 -10.20 -2.85
N GLN A 33 3.84 -8.96 -2.69
CA GLN A 33 5.19 -8.52 -3.03
C GLN A 33 5.83 -7.80 -1.85
N ALA A 34 7.11 -8.11 -1.60
CA ALA A 34 7.90 -7.41 -0.61
C ALA A 34 8.51 -6.15 -1.23
N PHE A 35 8.41 -5.03 -0.51
CA PHE A 35 9.06 -3.77 -0.84
C PHE A 35 9.91 -3.31 0.35
N GLN A 36 11.02 -2.67 0.05
CA GLN A 36 11.82 -1.98 1.06
C GLN A 36 11.52 -0.49 0.99
N VAL A 37 11.28 0.12 2.14
CA VAL A 37 11.12 1.57 2.27
C VAL A 37 12.49 2.22 2.16
N GLU A 38 12.67 3.12 1.20
CA GLU A 38 13.95 3.79 0.95
C GLU A 38 13.95 5.26 1.41
N GLN A 39 12.76 5.87 1.51
CA GLN A 39 12.60 7.29 1.75
C GLN A 39 11.92 7.60 3.08
N TYR A 40 12.07 8.83 3.53
CA TYR A 40 11.55 9.35 4.80
C TYR A 40 10.11 9.86 4.72
N SER A 41 9.47 9.80 3.55
CA SER A 41 8.17 10.45 3.29
C SER A 41 6.99 9.88 4.10
N MET A 42 7.15 8.72 4.71
CA MET A 42 6.12 8.06 5.52
C MET A 42 6.47 8.01 7.02
N GLU A 43 7.50 8.73 7.45
CA GLU A 43 7.81 8.88 8.88
C GLU A 43 6.66 9.57 9.63
N PRO A 44 6.42 9.15 10.87
CA PRO A 44 7.12 8.14 11.67
C PRO A 44 6.58 6.72 11.46
N ASN A 45 5.55 6.56 10.62
CA ASN A 45 4.84 5.30 10.47
C ASN A 45 5.66 4.24 9.72
N LEU A 46 6.35 4.61 8.66
CA LEU A 46 7.32 3.76 7.99
C LEU A 46 8.67 4.45 8.01
N LEU A 47 9.71 3.71 8.39
CA LEU A 47 11.08 4.20 8.42
C LEU A 47 11.87 3.61 7.25
N PRO A 48 12.96 4.28 6.80
CA PRO A 48 13.89 3.67 5.87
C PRO A 48 14.37 2.30 6.35
N HIS A 49 14.51 1.36 5.41
CA HIS A 49 14.85 -0.04 5.63
C HIS A 49 13.74 -0.92 6.23
N ASP A 50 12.57 -0.38 6.57
CA ASP A 50 11.40 -1.23 6.82
C ASP A 50 11.08 -2.05 5.56
N ARG A 51 10.78 -3.34 5.75
CA ARG A 51 10.28 -4.19 4.68
C ARG A 51 8.80 -4.42 4.86
N VAL A 52 8.05 -4.06 3.83
CA VAL A 52 6.60 -4.11 3.84
C VAL A 52 6.08 -5.17 2.88
N LEU A 53 5.05 -5.87 3.30
CA LEU A 53 4.32 -6.79 2.44
C LEU A 53 3.16 -6.05 1.79
N VAL A 54 3.08 -6.13 0.46
CA VAL A 54 2.09 -5.41 -0.35
C VAL A 54 1.16 -6.41 -1.04
N ASN A 55 -0.14 -6.25 -0.82
CA ASN A 55 -1.18 -7.02 -1.51
C ASN A 55 -1.48 -6.36 -2.87
N LYS A 56 -1.02 -6.99 -3.96
CA LYS A 56 -1.19 -6.48 -5.33
C LYS A 56 -2.59 -6.74 -5.92
N PHE A 57 -3.32 -7.68 -5.35
CA PHE A 57 -4.60 -8.11 -5.89
C PHE A 57 -5.79 -7.34 -5.37
N ILE A 58 -5.64 -6.65 -4.24
CA ILE A 58 -6.77 -6.06 -3.52
C ILE A 58 -7.58 -5.10 -4.38
N TYR A 59 -6.93 -4.27 -5.19
CA TYR A 59 -7.56 -3.26 -6.04
C TYR A 59 -8.15 -3.80 -7.35
N ARG A 60 -8.07 -5.13 -7.58
CA ARG A 60 -8.87 -5.82 -8.60
C ARG A 60 -10.28 -6.14 -8.14
N PHE A 61 -10.50 -6.16 -6.83
CA PHE A 61 -11.77 -6.58 -6.21
C PHE A 61 -12.50 -5.44 -5.51
N ARG A 62 -11.80 -4.38 -5.17
CA ARG A 62 -12.37 -3.20 -4.51
C ARG A 62 -11.59 -1.93 -4.82
N THR A 63 -12.23 -0.79 -4.62
CA THR A 63 -11.58 0.52 -4.68
C THR A 63 -10.73 0.77 -3.44
N PRO A 64 -9.66 1.62 -3.55
CA PRO A 64 -8.91 2.11 -2.41
C PRO A 64 -9.80 2.84 -1.40
N ARG A 65 -9.38 2.86 -0.15
CA ARG A 65 -10.10 3.54 0.94
C ARG A 65 -9.20 4.58 1.62
N PRO A 66 -9.76 5.70 2.09
CA PRO A 66 -9.01 6.64 2.92
C PRO A 66 -8.39 5.95 4.14
N GLY A 67 -7.15 6.30 4.44
CA GLY A 67 -6.35 5.72 5.50
C GLY A 67 -5.40 4.60 5.05
N GLU A 68 -5.66 3.93 3.92
CA GLU A 68 -4.79 2.86 3.42
C GLU A 68 -3.43 3.39 2.98
N ILE A 69 -2.37 2.63 3.31
CA ILE A 69 -1.02 2.89 2.80
C ILE A 69 -0.86 2.09 1.50
N VAL A 70 -0.51 2.78 0.43
CA VAL A 70 -0.41 2.19 -0.91
C VAL A 70 0.99 2.35 -1.50
N VAL A 71 1.41 1.34 -2.25
CA VAL A 71 2.53 1.47 -3.18
C VAL A 71 1.96 1.85 -4.53
N LEU A 72 2.53 2.88 -5.14
CA LEU A 72 2.05 3.45 -6.39
C LEU A 72 3.19 3.87 -7.32
N LYS A 73 2.88 4.05 -8.60
CA LYS A 73 3.74 4.69 -9.58
C LYS A 73 3.24 6.12 -9.79
N PRO A 74 4.02 7.15 -9.42
CA PRO A 74 3.57 8.53 -9.60
C PRO A 74 3.39 8.86 -11.09
N PRO A 75 2.40 9.70 -11.44
CA PRO A 75 2.16 10.06 -12.85
C PRO A 75 3.35 10.73 -13.52
N THR A 76 4.18 11.44 -12.74
CA THR A 76 5.35 12.18 -13.22
C THR A 76 6.59 11.32 -13.42
N ASP A 77 6.69 10.17 -12.72
CA ASP A 77 7.83 9.24 -12.81
C ASP A 77 7.37 7.78 -12.63
N PRO A 78 6.75 7.17 -13.65
CA PRO A 78 6.23 5.79 -13.54
C PRO A 78 7.31 4.71 -13.39
N ALA A 79 8.60 5.05 -13.52
CA ALA A 79 9.71 4.12 -13.33
C ALA A 79 9.97 3.81 -11.85
N ARG A 80 9.57 4.71 -10.95
CA ARG A 80 9.76 4.57 -9.50
C ARG A 80 8.49 4.09 -8.80
N ASN A 81 8.67 3.44 -7.67
CA ASN A 81 7.59 3.12 -6.76
C ASN A 81 7.64 4.08 -5.58
N TYR A 82 6.51 4.72 -5.30
CA TYR A 82 6.32 5.53 -4.09
C TYR A 82 5.41 4.79 -3.11
N ILE A 83 5.59 5.07 -1.83
CA ILE A 83 4.69 4.62 -0.79
C ILE A 83 4.05 5.84 -0.14
N LYS A 84 2.71 5.88 -0.09
CA LYS A 84 1.93 7.03 0.39
C LYS A 84 0.66 6.56 1.06
N ARG A 85 -0.01 7.45 1.79
CA ARG A 85 -1.33 7.22 2.37
C ARG A 85 -2.42 7.82 1.49
N VAL A 86 -3.46 7.06 1.25
CA VAL A 86 -4.69 7.55 0.61
C VAL A 86 -5.42 8.46 1.60
N VAL A 87 -5.63 9.72 1.26
CA VAL A 87 -6.37 10.67 2.09
C VAL A 87 -7.73 11.01 1.52
N ALA A 88 -7.90 10.89 0.20
CA ALA A 88 -9.19 11.03 -0.44
C ALA A 88 -9.32 10.13 -1.67
N VAL A 89 -10.57 9.81 -2.03
CA VAL A 89 -10.94 8.97 -3.17
C VAL A 89 -11.86 9.74 -4.12
N ALA A 90 -12.16 9.15 -5.27
CA ALA A 90 -12.99 9.72 -6.33
C ALA A 90 -14.24 10.46 -5.79
N GLY A 91 -14.50 11.65 -6.31
CA GLY A 91 -15.61 12.52 -5.95
C GLY A 91 -15.45 13.32 -4.66
N GLN A 92 -14.44 13.04 -3.85
CA GLN A 92 -14.17 13.81 -2.63
C GLN A 92 -13.42 15.10 -2.95
N ARG A 93 -13.76 16.16 -2.24
CA ARG A 93 -13.11 17.47 -2.34
C ARG A 93 -12.02 17.58 -1.29
N VAL A 94 -10.78 17.80 -1.73
CA VAL A 94 -9.61 17.97 -0.87
C VAL A 94 -9.22 19.43 -0.80
N GLN A 95 -8.93 19.91 0.40
CA GLN A 95 -8.34 21.21 0.66
C GLN A 95 -7.37 21.13 1.82
N ILE A 96 -6.23 21.80 1.72
CA ILE A 96 -5.28 21.98 2.82
C ILE A 96 -5.28 23.47 3.15
N ARG A 97 -5.57 23.82 4.39
CA ARG A 97 -5.54 25.19 4.91
C ARG A 97 -5.32 25.18 6.42
N ALA A 98 -4.77 26.25 6.95
CA ALA A 98 -4.52 26.39 8.38
C ALA A 98 -3.90 25.13 9.01
N SER A 99 -2.93 24.55 8.33
CA SER A 99 -2.18 23.35 8.74
C SER A 99 -2.98 22.04 8.84
N HIS A 100 -4.21 22.00 8.29
CA HIS A 100 -5.08 20.82 8.33
C HIS A 100 -5.55 20.41 6.94
N VAL A 101 -5.79 19.12 6.78
CA VAL A 101 -6.43 18.55 5.58
C VAL A 101 -7.94 18.50 5.80
N TYR A 102 -8.69 18.99 4.82
CA TYR A 102 -10.15 18.96 4.81
C TYR A 102 -10.64 18.07 3.67
N ILE A 103 -11.53 17.14 3.99
CA ILE A 103 -12.21 16.29 3.03
C ILE A 103 -13.70 16.63 3.06
N ASN A 104 -14.26 17.10 1.95
CA ASN A 104 -15.64 17.57 1.82
C ASN A 104 -15.99 18.63 2.88
N GLY A 105 -15.04 19.51 3.21
CA GLY A 105 -15.19 20.58 4.19
C GLY A 105 -15.05 20.18 5.66
N ARG A 106 -14.82 18.90 5.95
CA ARG A 106 -14.58 18.39 7.32
C ARG A 106 -13.08 18.11 7.51
N THR A 107 -12.54 18.47 8.65
CA THR A 107 -11.13 18.15 8.99
C THR A 107 -10.93 16.65 9.02
N LEU A 108 -9.88 16.18 8.34
CA LEU A 108 -9.45 14.80 8.38
C LEU A 108 -8.80 14.51 9.73
N PRO A 109 -9.23 13.48 10.49
CA PRO A 109 -8.53 13.06 11.70
C PRO A 109 -7.18 12.43 11.33
N GLU A 110 -6.07 13.04 11.76
CA GLU A 110 -4.72 12.67 11.36
C GLU A 110 -3.83 12.31 12.56
N GLY A 111 -4.37 11.56 13.52
CA GLY A 111 -3.65 11.13 14.72
C GLY A 111 -2.41 10.25 14.46
N TYR A 112 -2.15 9.90 13.21
CA TYR A 112 -0.97 9.18 12.77
C TYR A 112 0.20 10.10 12.40
N LEU A 113 0.01 11.41 12.37
CA LEU A 113 1.05 12.39 12.07
C LEU A 113 1.80 12.80 13.33
N SER A 114 3.08 13.16 13.16
CA SER A 114 3.88 13.81 14.20
C SER A 114 3.92 15.33 14.04
N VAL A 115 3.60 15.84 12.84
CA VAL A 115 3.68 17.25 12.48
C VAL A 115 2.50 17.60 11.58
N ASP A 116 1.93 18.77 11.79
CA ASP A 116 0.83 19.30 11.00
C ASP A 116 1.21 19.49 9.52
N THR A 117 0.19 19.52 8.66
CA THR A 117 0.37 19.69 7.22
C THR A 117 0.62 21.16 6.87
N ALA A 118 1.87 21.53 6.61
CA ALA A 118 2.20 22.88 6.20
C ALA A 118 1.73 23.20 4.77
N GLY A 119 1.50 24.51 4.52
CA GLY A 119 1.12 25.05 3.21
C GLY A 119 -0.38 25.05 2.96
N GLU A 120 -0.74 25.52 1.77
CA GLU A 120 -2.12 25.57 1.28
C GLU A 120 -2.23 24.80 -0.02
N TYR A 121 -3.37 24.12 -0.24
CA TYR A 121 -3.63 23.37 -1.45
C TYR A 121 -5.14 23.29 -1.73
N GLY A 122 -5.48 23.39 -3.00
CA GLY A 122 -6.86 23.25 -3.45
C GLY A 122 -7.74 24.47 -3.18
N PRO A 123 -9.07 24.29 -3.13
CA PRO A 123 -9.79 23.02 -3.15
C PRO A 123 -9.79 22.33 -4.54
N VAL A 124 -9.61 21.04 -4.54
CA VAL A 124 -9.70 20.19 -5.75
C VAL A 124 -10.65 19.02 -5.51
N VAL A 125 -11.35 18.58 -6.55
CA VAL A 125 -12.17 17.36 -6.50
C VAL A 125 -11.36 16.24 -7.12
N VAL A 126 -11.27 15.10 -6.43
CA VAL A 126 -10.57 13.91 -6.93
C VAL A 126 -11.35 13.35 -8.10
N PRO A 127 -10.74 13.19 -9.29
CA PRO A 127 -11.41 12.63 -10.46
C PRO A 127 -11.89 11.18 -10.26
N ALA A 128 -12.80 10.73 -11.14
CA ALA A 128 -13.23 9.33 -11.14
C ALA A 128 -12.04 8.39 -11.41
N HIS A 129 -11.99 7.27 -10.70
CA HIS A 129 -10.90 6.28 -10.79
C HIS A 129 -9.52 6.83 -10.41
N GLU A 130 -9.48 7.80 -9.51
CA GLU A 130 -8.24 8.35 -8.95
C GLU A 130 -8.31 8.43 -7.43
N VAL A 131 -7.13 8.52 -6.83
CA VAL A 131 -6.96 8.76 -5.39
C VAL A 131 -6.07 9.97 -5.17
N PHE A 132 -6.28 10.66 -4.06
CA PHE A 132 -5.39 11.69 -3.58
C PHE A 132 -4.57 11.14 -2.42
N VAL A 133 -3.25 11.20 -2.54
CA VAL A 133 -2.34 10.58 -1.58
C VAL A 133 -1.40 11.61 -0.97
N LEU A 134 -1.08 11.42 0.31
CA LEU A 134 -0.08 12.23 1.01
C LEU A 134 0.94 11.32 1.69
N GLY A 135 2.16 11.83 1.85
CA GLY A 135 3.11 11.24 2.77
C GLY A 135 2.76 11.56 4.22
N ASP A 136 3.06 10.68 5.14
CA ASP A 136 2.86 10.93 6.57
C ASP A 136 3.87 11.99 7.09
N ASN A 137 5.07 12.03 6.51
CA ASN A 137 6.02 13.13 6.71
C ASN A 137 5.66 14.32 5.77
N ARG A 138 4.70 15.11 6.18
CA ARG A 138 4.09 16.20 5.40
C ARG A 138 5.09 17.21 4.86
N GLY A 139 6.14 17.50 5.62
CA GLY A 139 7.19 18.45 5.25
C GLY A 139 8.24 17.88 4.29
N ASN A 140 8.34 16.55 4.19
CA ASN A 140 9.34 15.88 3.37
C ASN A 140 8.70 14.78 2.52
N SER A 141 7.74 15.15 1.68
CA SER A 141 7.04 14.21 0.81
C SER A 141 6.71 14.84 -0.53
N GLU A 142 7.16 14.20 -1.59
CA GLU A 142 6.62 14.40 -2.93
C GLU A 142 5.37 13.53 -3.07
N ASP A 143 4.20 14.17 -3.17
CA ASP A 143 2.89 13.50 -3.16
C ASP A 143 1.87 14.26 -4.03
N SER A 144 0.58 14.01 -3.87
CA SER A 144 -0.46 14.61 -4.72
C SER A 144 -0.48 16.14 -4.68
N ARG A 145 0.16 16.78 -3.72
CA ARG A 145 0.35 18.24 -3.75
C ARG A 145 1.27 18.68 -4.90
N ALA A 146 2.19 17.82 -5.30
CA ALA A 146 3.15 18.09 -6.38
C ALA A 146 2.71 17.50 -7.72
N PHE A 147 2.26 16.24 -7.75
CA PHE A 147 1.96 15.53 -9.00
C PHE A 147 0.45 15.30 -9.27
N GLY A 148 -0.43 15.83 -8.42
CA GLY A 148 -1.88 15.67 -8.58
C GLY A 148 -2.41 14.32 -8.12
N SER A 149 -3.66 14.03 -8.46
CA SER A 149 -4.29 12.74 -8.14
C SER A 149 -3.67 11.61 -8.93
N VAL A 150 -3.74 10.39 -8.38
CA VAL A 150 -3.12 9.17 -8.93
C VAL A 150 -4.21 8.26 -9.47
N PRO A 151 -4.19 7.89 -10.76
CA PRO A 151 -5.11 6.91 -11.31
C PRO A 151 -5.00 5.54 -10.62
N ASP A 152 -6.13 4.87 -10.41
CA ASP A 152 -6.21 3.56 -9.77
C ASP A 152 -5.30 2.52 -10.45
N ARG A 153 -5.14 2.59 -11.77
CA ARG A 153 -4.23 1.73 -12.55
C ARG A 153 -2.75 1.89 -12.19
N ASN A 154 -2.39 3.00 -11.57
CA ASN A 154 -1.02 3.27 -11.12
C ASN A 154 -0.75 2.71 -9.72
N LEU A 155 -1.78 2.22 -9.03
CA LEU A 155 -1.62 1.57 -7.73
C LEU A 155 -1.04 0.17 -7.93
N VAL A 156 0.08 -0.08 -7.28
CA VAL A 156 0.73 -1.40 -7.27
C VAL A 156 0.02 -2.32 -6.28
N GLY A 157 -0.38 -1.80 -5.10
CA GLY A 157 -1.11 -2.55 -4.10
C GLY A 157 -1.14 -1.85 -2.73
N GLU A 158 -1.82 -2.48 -1.80
CA GLU A 158 -1.94 -2.04 -0.40
C GLU A 158 -0.81 -2.62 0.44
N ALA A 159 -0.08 -1.77 1.17
CA ALA A 159 0.90 -2.19 2.17
C ALA A 159 0.15 -2.64 3.43
N ILE A 160 0.24 -3.92 3.78
CA ILE A 160 -0.57 -4.53 4.83
C ILE A 160 0.20 -4.86 6.11
N LEU A 161 1.52 -5.01 6.00
CA LEU A 161 2.36 -5.51 7.10
C LEU A 161 3.78 -4.98 6.96
N ILE A 162 4.36 -4.49 8.06
CA ILE A 162 5.82 -4.42 8.22
C ILE A 162 6.26 -5.78 8.75
N TYR A 163 7.09 -6.52 8.00
CA TYR A 163 7.57 -7.84 8.44
C TYR A 163 9.05 -7.84 8.85
N TRP A 164 9.76 -6.75 8.61
CA TRP A 164 11.14 -6.54 9.02
C TRP A 164 11.42 -5.04 9.28
N PRO A 165 12.22 -4.66 10.25
CA PRO A 165 12.94 -5.51 11.22
C PRO A 165 11.98 -6.11 12.28
N PRO A 166 12.38 -7.19 12.99
CA PRO A 166 11.51 -7.89 13.96
C PRO A 166 10.89 -6.98 15.02
N GLN A 167 11.59 -5.95 15.46
CA GLN A 167 11.14 -4.98 16.46
C GLN A 167 10.00 -4.07 15.96
N ARG A 168 9.80 -4.02 14.65
CA ARG A 168 8.80 -3.15 14.00
C ARG A 168 7.68 -3.93 13.32
N VAL A 169 7.65 -5.25 13.50
CA VAL A 169 6.59 -6.10 12.91
C VAL A 169 5.22 -5.63 13.40
N ARG A 170 4.39 -5.15 12.48
CA ARG A 170 3.02 -4.72 12.77
C ARG A 170 2.15 -4.70 11.51
N ILE A 171 0.86 -4.89 11.69
CA ILE A 171 -0.14 -4.68 10.63
C ILE A 171 -0.30 -3.18 10.40
N LEU A 172 -0.33 -2.78 9.15
CA LEU A 172 -0.59 -1.40 8.72
C LEU A 172 -2.11 -1.20 8.55
N ARG A 173 -2.62 -0.13 9.15
CA ARG A 173 -4.02 0.27 9.05
C ARG A 173 -4.12 1.78 8.87
#